data_f95301e1a0cf31583ac41ba7098d54da
#
_entry.id   f95301e1a0cf31583ac41ba7098d54da
#
_cell.length_a   1.000
_cell.length_b   1.000
_cell.length_c   1.000
_cell.angle_alpha   90.00
_cell.angle_beta   90.00
_cell.angle_gamma   90.00
#
_symmetry.space_group_name_H-M   'P 1'
#
loop_
_entity.id
_entity.type
_entity.pdbx_description
1 polymer ?
#
loop_
_entity_poly.entity_id
_entity_poly.type
_entity_poly.pdbx_seq_one_letter_code
_entity_poly.pdbx_strand_id
1 'polypeptide(L)'
;IPFVSYLGKVINPMTMHYYFMLASTVMLVIIGGFVTIKFVKPKFEKQKYIIPSDINVSEFVVSDKEKRALWWSGAGLLTALAAVALLGFGPLSSYVDETGKTVTPFLDNIILIITFIFFVPGMFYGYAVGKFRKLSDMVGAMSKQIGTMGYAIVLTFFSYNFLSLLTYTNLGTYITYIGAMG
;
A
#
# COMPACT_ATOMS: atom_id res chain seq x y z
N ILE A 1 7.81 0.17 31.25
CA ILE A 1 7.77 -0.95 30.29
C ILE A 1 9.13 -1.64 30.40
N PRO A 2 9.20 -2.92 30.88
CA PRO A 2 10.49 -3.55 31.22
C PRO A 2 11.49 -3.70 30.08
N PHE A 3 11.01 -3.68 28.83
CA PHE A 3 11.86 -3.88 27.64
C PHE A 3 12.75 -2.66 27.29
N VAL A 4 12.32 -1.46 27.64
CA VAL A 4 13.08 -0.22 27.36
C VAL A 4 14.31 -0.09 28.28
N SER A 5 14.23 -0.64 29.50
CA SER A 5 15.35 -0.61 30.43
C SER A 5 16.48 -1.57 30.07
N TYR A 6 16.21 -2.63 29.32
CA TYR A 6 17.21 -3.61 28.88
C TYR A 6 18.10 -3.11 27.74
N LEU A 7 17.57 -2.26 26.85
CA LEU A 7 18.28 -1.80 25.65
C LEU A 7 18.90 -0.39 25.78
N GLY A 8 18.61 0.35 26.87
CA GLY A 8 19.18 1.67 27.12
C GLY A 8 18.94 2.72 26.02
N LYS A 9 18.10 2.39 25.03
CA LYS A 9 17.74 3.27 23.91
C LYS A 9 16.23 3.37 23.78
N VAL A 10 15.73 4.59 23.68
CA VAL A 10 14.36 4.85 23.28
C VAL A 10 14.23 4.45 21.81
N ILE A 11 13.69 3.27 21.54
CA ILE A 11 13.42 2.82 20.18
C ILE A 11 12.16 3.55 19.69
N ASN A 12 12.28 4.23 18.56
CA ASN A 12 11.15 4.87 17.92
C ASN A 12 10.09 3.80 17.57
N PRO A 13 8.84 3.93 18.04
CA PRO A 13 7.78 2.95 17.76
C PRO A 13 7.59 2.64 16.27
N MET A 14 7.84 3.60 15.38
CA MET A 14 7.74 3.42 13.93
C MET A 14 8.83 2.48 13.37
N THR A 15 10.03 2.48 13.96
CA THR A 15 11.14 1.65 13.47
C THR A 15 11.23 0.31 14.19
N MET A 16 10.55 0.15 15.33
CA MET A 16 10.58 -1.07 16.13
C MET A 16 10.10 -2.30 15.36
N HIS A 17 9.10 -2.14 14.51
CA HIS A 17 8.55 -3.20 13.69
C HIS A 17 9.19 -3.31 12.28
N TYR A 18 10.08 -2.38 11.91
CA TYR A 18 10.63 -2.32 10.55
C TYR A 18 11.32 -3.62 10.14
N TYR A 19 12.23 -4.12 10.96
CA TYR A 19 12.95 -5.37 10.66
C TYR A 19 12.05 -6.59 10.65
N PHE A 20 11.06 -6.63 11.55
CA PHE A 20 10.06 -7.69 11.56
C PHE A 20 9.19 -7.65 10.29
N MET A 21 8.73 -6.47 9.90
CA MET A 21 7.96 -6.29 8.67
C MET A 21 8.76 -6.66 7.44
N LEU A 22 10.04 -6.27 7.36
CA LEU A 22 10.92 -6.62 6.27
C LEU A 22 11.12 -8.15 6.18
N ALA A 23 11.48 -8.79 7.29
CA ALA A 23 11.70 -10.23 7.34
C ALA A 23 10.42 -11.01 7.02
N SER A 24 9.27 -10.63 7.57
CA SER A 24 7.98 -11.27 7.31
C SER A 24 7.53 -11.09 5.85
N THR A 25 7.79 -9.94 5.24
CA THR A 25 7.48 -9.71 3.82
C THR A 25 8.28 -10.64 2.93
N VAL A 26 9.60 -10.74 3.14
CA VAL A 26 10.47 -11.65 2.39
C VAL A 26 10.01 -13.11 2.58
N MET A 27 9.73 -13.52 3.81
CA MET A 27 9.24 -14.86 4.12
C MET A 27 7.90 -15.15 3.43
N LEU A 28 6.96 -14.22 3.46
CA LEU A 28 5.64 -14.37 2.81
C LEU A 28 5.77 -14.46 1.28
N VAL A 29 6.67 -13.69 0.67
CA VAL A 29 6.92 -13.77 -0.77
C VAL A 29 7.48 -15.16 -1.16
N ILE A 30 8.44 -15.67 -0.40
CA ILE A 30 9.03 -16.98 -0.65
C ILE A 30 8.00 -18.09 -0.45
N ILE A 31 7.31 -18.10 0.69
CA ILE A 31 6.30 -19.14 1.02
C ILE A 31 5.12 -19.04 0.06
N GLY A 32 4.60 -17.83 -0.19
CA GLY A 32 3.49 -17.60 -1.11
C GLY A 32 3.83 -18.02 -2.53
N GLY A 33 5.05 -17.68 -3.00
CA GLY A 33 5.56 -18.12 -4.30
C GLY A 33 5.68 -19.64 -4.39
N PHE A 34 6.25 -20.28 -3.38
CA PHE A 34 6.37 -21.73 -3.30
C PHE A 34 5.01 -22.44 -3.32
N VAL A 35 4.06 -21.99 -2.48
CA VAL A 35 2.70 -22.52 -2.42
C VAL A 35 1.99 -22.33 -3.75
N THR A 36 2.12 -21.17 -4.36
CA THR A 36 1.49 -20.86 -5.65
C THR A 36 2.03 -21.78 -6.75
N ILE A 37 3.36 -21.91 -6.87
CA ILE A 37 3.98 -22.71 -7.93
C ILE A 37 3.71 -24.21 -7.70
N LYS A 38 3.82 -24.71 -6.48
CA LYS A 38 3.76 -26.14 -6.19
C LYS A 38 2.32 -26.69 -6.02
N PHE A 39 1.43 -25.89 -5.46
CA PHE A 39 0.07 -26.35 -5.11
C PHE A 39 -1.02 -25.71 -5.95
N VAL A 40 -0.94 -24.39 -6.16
CA VAL A 40 -2.01 -23.64 -6.82
C VAL A 40 -1.93 -23.83 -8.34
N LYS A 41 -0.78 -23.56 -8.94
CA LYS A 41 -0.56 -23.65 -10.39
C LYS A 41 -0.94 -25.02 -10.98
N PRO A 42 -0.50 -26.18 -10.44
CA PRO A 42 -0.87 -27.49 -10.99
C PRO A 42 -2.35 -27.80 -10.88
N LYS A 43 -3.04 -27.27 -9.83
CA LYS A 43 -4.49 -27.43 -9.70
C LYS A 43 -5.23 -26.65 -10.78
N PHE A 44 -4.79 -25.44 -11.07
CA PHE A 44 -5.38 -24.60 -12.09
C PHE A 44 -5.11 -25.13 -13.51
N GLU A 45 -3.91 -25.63 -13.79
CA GLU A 45 -3.57 -26.20 -15.10
C GLU A 45 -4.37 -27.47 -15.43
N LYS A 46 -4.81 -28.23 -14.42
CA LYS A 46 -5.65 -29.43 -14.61
C LYS A 46 -7.13 -29.12 -14.83
N GLN A 47 -7.59 -27.95 -14.50
CA GLN A 47 -8.97 -27.53 -14.72
C GLN A 47 -9.10 -26.90 -16.11
N LYS A 48 -9.92 -27.50 -16.98
CA LYS A 48 -10.35 -26.85 -18.22
C LYS A 48 -11.25 -25.69 -17.86
N TYR A 49 -10.69 -24.47 -17.85
CA TYR A 49 -11.49 -23.27 -17.70
C TYR A 49 -12.26 -23.01 -18.99
N ILE A 50 -13.57 -22.99 -18.90
CA ILE A 50 -14.42 -22.41 -19.92
C ILE A 50 -14.35 -20.89 -19.64
N ILE A 51 -13.65 -20.15 -20.50
CA ILE A 51 -13.63 -18.70 -20.43
C ILE A 51 -15.06 -18.24 -20.72
N PRO A 52 -15.72 -17.52 -19.78
CA PRO A 52 -17.05 -16.99 -20.05
C PRO A 52 -17.03 -16.15 -21.32
N SER A 53 -18.06 -16.28 -22.15
CA SER A 53 -18.14 -15.62 -23.46
C SER A 53 -18.19 -14.09 -23.38
N ASP A 54 -18.44 -13.54 -22.21
CA ASP A 54 -18.44 -12.10 -21.89
C ASP A 54 -17.03 -11.54 -21.58
N ILE A 55 -16.02 -12.42 -21.39
CA ILE A 55 -14.64 -12.01 -21.15
C ILE A 55 -13.87 -11.98 -22.48
N ASN A 56 -13.61 -10.78 -22.96
CA ASN A 56 -12.78 -10.57 -24.14
C ASN A 56 -11.29 -10.63 -23.77
N VAL A 57 -10.67 -11.80 -23.99
CA VAL A 57 -9.25 -12.03 -23.64
C VAL A 57 -8.32 -11.07 -24.40
N SER A 58 -8.72 -10.55 -25.55
CA SER A 58 -7.92 -9.58 -26.32
C SER A 58 -7.75 -8.24 -25.58
N GLU A 59 -8.62 -7.90 -24.63
CA GLU A 59 -8.47 -6.69 -23.81
C GLU A 59 -7.28 -6.75 -22.85
N PHE A 60 -6.77 -7.96 -22.56
CA PHE A 60 -5.59 -8.14 -21.69
C PHE A 60 -4.27 -8.14 -22.47
N VAL A 61 -4.31 -8.05 -23.79
CA VAL A 61 -3.10 -7.96 -24.60
C VAL A 61 -2.66 -6.51 -24.67
N VAL A 62 -1.46 -6.23 -24.15
CA VAL A 62 -0.89 -4.88 -24.15
C VAL A 62 -0.64 -4.41 -25.59
N SER A 63 -1.36 -3.40 -26.00
CA SER A 63 -1.24 -2.79 -27.33
C SER A 63 0.05 -1.96 -27.43
N ASP A 64 0.54 -1.68 -28.64
CA ASP A 64 1.74 -0.86 -28.83
C ASP A 64 1.56 0.60 -28.34
N LYS A 65 0.32 1.10 -28.35
CA LYS A 65 -0.02 2.38 -27.72
C LYS A 65 0.16 2.32 -26.20
N GLU A 66 -0.24 1.23 -25.58
CA GLU A 66 -0.10 1.03 -24.14
C GLU A 66 1.36 0.82 -23.74
N LYS A 67 2.17 0.15 -24.54
CA LYS A 67 3.62 0.05 -24.33
C LYS A 67 4.28 1.42 -24.33
N ARG A 68 3.90 2.29 -25.28
CA ARG A 68 4.40 3.67 -25.31
C ARG A 68 3.90 4.48 -24.11
N ALA A 69 2.65 4.29 -23.70
CA ALA A 69 2.08 4.94 -22.52
C ALA A 69 2.76 4.49 -21.22
N LEU A 70 3.20 3.23 -21.12
CA LEU A 70 4.00 2.74 -20.00
C LEU A 70 5.35 3.47 -19.90
N TRP A 71 6.00 3.78 -21.01
CA TRP A 71 7.21 4.60 -21.03
C TRP A 71 6.95 6.02 -20.48
N TRP A 72 5.84 6.65 -20.90
CA TRP A 72 5.42 7.94 -20.35
C TRP A 72 5.05 7.86 -18.87
N SER A 73 4.42 6.78 -18.43
CA SER A 73 4.16 6.52 -17.01
C SER A 73 5.47 6.36 -16.23
N GLY A 74 6.47 5.69 -16.80
CA GLY A 74 7.81 5.60 -16.21
C GLY A 74 8.47 6.97 -16.03
N ALA A 75 8.39 7.84 -17.04
CA ALA A 75 8.84 9.22 -16.91
C ALA A 75 8.07 9.99 -15.82
N GLY A 76 6.75 9.80 -15.75
CA GLY A 76 5.92 10.35 -14.67
C GLY A 76 6.31 9.84 -13.29
N LEU A 77 6.69 8.57 -13.15
CA LEU A 77 7.21 8.02 -11.89
C LEU A 77 8.53 8.67 -11.50
N LEU A 78 9.46 8.82 -12.44
CA LEU A 78 10.74 9.48 -12.18
C LEU A 78 10.55 10.94 -11.75
N THR A 79 9.64 11.68 -12.39
CA THR A 79 9.34 13.07 -11.99
C THR A 79 8.69 13.14 -10.61
N ALA A 80 7.79 12.20 -10.27
CA ALA A 80 7.18 12.12 -8.95
C ALA A 80 8.21 11.81 -7.87
N LEU A 81 9.11 10.84 -8.11
CA LEU A 81 10.19 10.48 -7.19
C LEU A 81 11.17 11.65 -7.00
N ALA A 82 11.54 12.35 -8.07
CA ALA A 82 12.40 13.54 -7.99
C ALA A 82 11.73 14.65 -7.18
N ALA A 83 10.45 14.93 -7.40
CA ALA A 83 9.70 15.90 -6.62
C ALA A 83 9.62 15.54 -5.13
N VAL A 84 9.34 14.27 -4.82
CA VAL A 84 9.31 13.78 -3.43
C VAL A 84 10.68 13.86 -2.77
N ALA A 85 11.76 13.53 -3.49
CA ALA A 85 13.12 13.68 -2.99
C ALA A 85 13.45 15.15 -2.69
N LEU A 86 13.13 16.07 -3.60
CA LEU A 86 13.32 17.50 -3.37
C LEU A 86 12.54 18.02 -2.17
N LEU A 87 11.30 17.57 -1.99
CA LEU A 87 10.48 17.92 -0.83
C LEU A 87 11.03 17.31 0.46
N GLY A 88 11.53 16.07 0.42
CA GLY A 88 12.11 15.39 1.57
C GLY A 88 13.42 15.99 2.06
N PHE A 89 14.27 16.47 1.14
CA PHE A 89 15.51 17.19 1.49
C PHE A 89 15.28 18.68 1.81
N GLY A 90 14.11 19.23 1.46
CA GLY A 90 13.75 20.63 1.67
C GLY A 90 12.67 20.79 2.76
N PRO A 91 11.45 21.20 2.38
CA PRO A 91 10.40 21.58 3.33
C PRO A 91 9.91 20.47 4.26
N LEU A 92 10.06 19.20 3.87
CA LEU A 92 9.64 18.04 4.64
C LEU A 92 10.80 17.38 5.41
N SER A 93 11.96 18.04 5.51
CA SER A 93 13.06 17.54 6.33
C SER A 93 12.67 17.55 7.81
N SER A 94 13.24 16.61 8.57
CA SER A 94 13.04 16.54 10.01
C SER A 94 13.70 17.73 10.71
N TYR A 95 13.01 18.31 11.68
CA TYR A 95 13.49 19.39 12.51
C TYR A 95 13.13 19.17 13.98
N VAL A 96 13.81 19.87 14.88
CA VAL A 96 13.49 19.85 16.30
C VAL A 96 12.63 21.06 16.61
N ASP A 97 11.45 20.83 17.17
CA ASP A 97 10.52 21.87 17.58
C ASP A 97 11.03 22.59 18.85
N GLU A 98 10.46 23.74 19.18
CA GLU A 98 10.78 24.54 20.38
C GLU A 98 10.63 23.75 21.69
N THR A 99 9.83 22.70 21.67
CA THR A 99 9.63 21.77 22.81
C THR A 99 10.72 20.69 22.93
N GLY A 100 11.74 20.67 22.04
CA GLY A 100 12.78 19.65 21.99
C GLY A 100 12.33 18.32 21.36
N LYS A 101 11.12 18.26 20.76
CA LYS A 101 10.59 17.08 20.09
C LYS A 101 11.01 17.06 18.62
N THR A 102 11.53 15.94 18.15
CA THR A 102 11.82 15.75 16.73
C THR A 102 10.50 15.57 15.95
N VAL A 103 10.24 16.50 15.04
CA VAL A 103 9.11 16.44 14.10
C VAL A 103 9.63 15.90 12.79
N THR A 104 8.88 14.97 12.20
CA THR A 104 9.22 14.30 10.95
C THR A 104 8.10 14.51 9.90
N PRO A 105 8.00 15.70 9.30
CA PRO A 105 6.90 16.04 8.40
C PRO A 105 6.77 15.09 7.21
N PHE A 106 7.89 14.52 6.75
CA PHE A 106 7.89 13.51 5.68
C PHE A 106 7.10 12.25 6.08
N LEU A 107 7.33 11.73 7.31
CA LEU A 107 6.64 10.55 7.82
C LEU A 107 5.19 10.86 8.17
N ASP A 108 4.91 12.02 8.70
CA ASP A 108 3.56 12.46 9.06
C ASP A 108 2.64 12.57 7.82
N ASN A 109 3.24 12.90 6.66
CA ASN A 109 2.54 13.02 5.38
C ASN A 109 2.75 11.81 4.44
N ILE A 110 3.24 10.67 4.94
CA ILE A 110 3.61 9.52 4.11
C ILE A 110 2.48 9.02 3.19
N ILE A 111 1.23 9.06 3.67
CA ILE A 111 0.06 8.63 2.90
C ILE A 111 -0.14 9.54 1.68
N LEU A 112 0.00 10.84 1.87
CA LEU A 112 -0.12 11.82 0.79
C LEU A 112 1.01 11.67 -0.22
N ILE A 113 2.23 11.43 0.26
CA ILE A 113 3.42 11.19 -0.58
C ILE A 113 3.22 9.94 -1.44
N ILE A 114 2.79 8.83 -0.83
CA ILE A 114 2.51 7.58 -1.56
C ILE A 114 1.40 7.82 -2.60
N THR A 115 0.33 8.51 -2.21
CA THR A 115 -0.75 8.85 -3.15
C THR A 115 -0.22 9.64 -4.34
N PHE A 116 0.64 10.62 -4.13
CA PHE A 116 1.25 11.42 -5.18
C PHE A 116 2.15 10.59 -6.11
N ILE A 117 2.98 9.68 -5.55
CA ILE A 117 3.86 8.78 -6.31
C ILE A 117 3.07 7.87 -7.25
N PHE A 118 1.87 7.43 -6.87
CA PHE A 118 1.03 6.60 -7.74
C PHE A 118 0.12 7.42 -8.67
N PHE A 119 -0.33 8.57 -8.22
CA PHE A 119 -1.24 9.42 -8.97
C PHE A 119 -0.58 10.02 -10.22
N VAL A 120 0.64 10.55 -10.09
CA VAL A 120 1.35 11.20 -11.21
C VAL A 120 1.58 10.23 -12.38
N PRO A 121 2.18 9.04 -12.20
CA PRO A 121 2.33 8.07 -13.28
C PRO A 121 1.00 7.63 -13.90
N GLY A 122 -0.04 7.49 -13.08
CA GLY A 122 -1.39 7.17 -13.54
C GLY A 122 -1.96 8.25 -14.48
N MET A 123 -1.74 9.52 -14.14
CA MET A 123 -2.09 10.66 -15.00
C MET A 123 -1.34 10.61 -16.34
N PHE A 124 -0.01 10.45 -16.31
CA PHE A 124 0.81 10.37 -17.51
C PHE A 124 0.37 9.21 -18.42
N TYR A 125 0.09 8.04 -17.83
CA TYR A 125 -0.45 6.91 -18.58
C TYR A 125 -1.80 7.22 -19.20
N GLY A 126 -2.74 7.75 -18.44
CA GLY A 126 -4.09 8.06 -18.89
C GLY A 126 -4.12 9.08 -20.05
N TYR A 127 -3.26 10.10 -19.98
CA TYR A 127 -3.08 11.04 -21.09
C TYR A 127 -2.42 10.38 -22.31
N ALA A 128 -1.38 9.58 -22.12
CA ALA A 128 -0.64 8.94 -23.20
C ALA A 128 -1.48 7.91 -23.96
N VAL A 129 -2.35 7.17 -23.29
CA VAL A 129 -3.34 6.26 -23.92
C VAL A 129 -4.48 7.05 -24.58
N GLY A 130 -4.71 8.31 -24.16
CA GLY A 130 -5.80 9.15 -24.64
C GLY A 130 -7.14 8.91 -23.93
N LYS A 131 -7.11 8.22 -22.77
CA LYS A 131 -8.29 8.04 -21.90
C LYS A 131 -8.68 9.32 -21.18
N PHE A 132 -7.70 10.14 -20.82
CA PHE A 132 -7.92 11.43 -20.14
C PHE A 132 -7.69 12.57 -21.15
N ARG A 133 -8.78 13.17 -21.61
CA ARG A 133 -8.74 14.36 -22.47
C ARG A 133 -9.25 15.60 -21.74
N LYS A 134 -10.10 15.38 -20.75
CA LYS A 134 -10.71 16.44 -19.91
C LYS A 134 -10.59 16.03 -18.46
N LEU A 135 -10.66 17.01 -17.57
CA LEU A 135 -10.65 16.78 -16.13
C LEU A 135 -11.82 15.88 -15.69
N SER A 136 -12.97 15.99 -16.35
CA SER A 136 -14.14 15.13 -16.13
C SER A 136 -13.86 13.65 -16.34
N ASP A 137 -13.01 13.31 -17.31
CA ASP A 137 -12.67 11.91 -17.61
C ASP A 137 -11.87 11.30 -16.46
N MET A 138 -10.93 12.08 -15.91
CA MET A 138 -10.14 11.71 -14.75
C MET A 138 -11.02 11.52 -13.51
N VAL A 139 -11.88 12.51 -13.21
CA VAL A 139 -12.81 12.45 -12.08
C VAL A 139 -13.76 11.25 -12.23
N GLY A 140 -14.26 10.99 -13.44
CA GLY A 140 -15.10 9.82 -13.73
C GLY A 140 -14.38 8.49 -13.46
N ALA A 141 -13.11 8.37 -13.87
CA ALA A 141 -12.30 7.19 -13.61
C ALA A 141 -12.05 6.99 -12.09
N MET A 142 -11.74 8.06 -11.37
CA MET A 142 -11.57 8.01 -9.91
C MET A 142 -12.86 7.62 -9.20
N SER A 143 -14.00 8.21 -9.60
CA SER A 143 -15.32 7.91 -9.03
C SER A 143 -15.70 6.44 -9.25
N LYS A 144 -15.45 5.91 -10.47
CA LYS A 144 -15.67 4.50 -10.78
C LYS A 144 -14.82 3.59 -9.88
N GLN A 145 -13.56 3.94 -9.66
CA GLN A 145 -12.65 3.17 -8.82
C GLN A 145 -13.10 3.19 -7.35
N ILE A 146 -13.50 4.35 -6.80
CA ILE A 146 -14.04 4.45 -5.45
C ILE A 146 -15.30 3.60 -5.31
N GLY A 147 -16.17 3.56 -6.33
CA GLY A 147 -17.36 2.71 -6.35
C GLY A 147 -17.03 1.21 -6.17
N THR A 148 -15.92 0.74 -6.72
CA THR A 148 -15.48 -0.66 -6.55
C THR A 148 -14.95 -0.96 -5.14
N MET A 149 -14.57 0.07 -4.37
CA MET A 149 -14.03 -0.09 -3.01
C MET A 149 -15.11 -0.20 -1.93
N GLY A 150 -16.39 -0.17 -2.29
CA GLY A 150 -17.50 -0.19 -1.32
C GLY A 150 -17.38 -1.35 -0.33
N TYR A 151 -17.08 -2.56 -0.80
CA TYR A 151 -16.85 -3.71 0.07
C TYR A 151 -15.70 -3.49 1.06
N ALA A 152 -14.57 -2.96 0.61
CA ALA A 152 -13.42 -2.68 1.46
C ALA A 152 -13.74 -1.62 2.53
N ILE A 153 -14.51 -0.60 2.19
CA ILE A 153 -14.94 0.44 3.13
C ILE A 153 -15.82 -0.16 4.22
N VAL A 154 -16.80 -0.99 3.85
CA VAL A 154 -17.69 -1.68 4.81
C VAL A 154 -16.89 -2.61 5.71
N LEU A 155 -15.99 -3.42 5.13
CA LEU A 155 -15.12 -4.32 5.90
C LEU A 155 -14.25 -3.56 6.89
N THR A 156 -13.65 -2.44 6.46
CA THR A 156 -12.81 -1.59 7.31
C THR A 156 -13.63 -0.98 8.45
N PHE A 157 -14.85 -0.55 8.17
CA PHE A 157 -15.76 -0.01 9.19
C PHE A 157 -16.03 -1.04 10.29
N PHE A 158 -16.41 -2.27 9.92
CA PHE A 158 -16.66 -3.32 10.91
C PHE A 158 -15.39 -3.75 11.65
N SER A 159 -14.26 -3.86 10.94
CA SER A 159 -12.97 -4.20 11.54
C SER A 159 -12.52 -3.14 12.57
N TYR A 160 -12.68 -1.86 12.24
CA TYR A 160 -12.36 -0.77 13.15
C TYR A 160 -13.24 -0.80 14.42
N ASN A 161 -14.56 -1.00 14.25
CA ASN A 161 -15.46 -1.12 15.38
C ASN A 161 -15.09 -2.32 16.28
N PHE A 162 -14.76 -3.46 15.68
CA PHE A 162 -14.31 -4.64 16.41
C PHE A 162 -13.03 -4.36 17.21
N LEU A 163 -12.01 -3.76 16.58
CA LEU A 163 -10.75 -3.40 17.25
C LEU A 163 -10.99 -2.37 18.36
N SER A 164 -11.88 -1.40 18.13
CA SER A 164 -12.25 -0.40 19.12
C SER A 164 -12.89 -1.04 20.37
N LEU A 165 -13.79 -2.00 20.16
CA LEU A 165 -14.40 -2.77 21.25
C LEU A 165 -13.38 -3.62 21.99
N LEU A 166 -12.44 -4.28 21.31
CA LEU A 166 -11.34 -5.01 21.95
C LEU A 166 -10.49 -4.11 22.82
N THR A 167 -10.19 -2.91 22.34
CA THR A 167 -9.42 -1.91 23.11
C THR A 167 -10.21 -1.39 24.30
N TYR A 168 -11.49 -1.08 24.12
CA TYR A 168 -12.37 -0.59 25.17
C TYR A 168 -12.56 -1.61 26.31
N THR A 169 -12.72 -2.89 25.96
CA THR A 169 -12.90 -3.98 26.92
C THR A 169 -11.59 -4.47 27.56
N ASN A 170 -10.43 -3.95 27.14
CA ASN A 170 -9.11 -4.45 27.52
C ASN A 170 -8.92 -5.97 27.27
N LEU A 171 -9.75 -6.58 26.45
CA LEU A 171 -9.73 -8.01 26.18
C LEU A 171 -8.41 -8.46 25.55
N GLY A 172 -7.83 -7.63 24.67
CA GLY A 172 -6.51 -7.88 24.08
C GLY A 172 -5.41 -8.00 25.14
N THR A 173 -5.40 -7.10 26.11
CA THR A 173 -4.45 -7.14 27.23
C THR A 173 -4.65 -8.37 28.10
N TYR A 174 -5.90 -8.75 28.36
CA TYR A 174 -6.26 -9.94 29.14
C TYR A 174 -5.80 -11.23 28.46
N ILE A 175 -6.04 -11.38 27.16
CA ILE A 175 -5.57 -12.54 26.36
C ILE A 175 -4.05 -12.62 26.35
N THR A 176 -3.35 -11.48 26.20
CA THR A 176 -1.89 -11.42 26.23
C THR A 176 -1.35 -11.83 27.60
N TYR A 177 -2.02 -11.41 28.67
CA TYR A 177 -1.64 -11.77 30.03
C TYR A 177 -1.77 -13.28 30.29
N ILE A 178 -2.89 -13.88 29.88
CA ILE A 178 -3.09 -15.34 29.99
C ILE A 178 -2.07 -16.10 29.14
N GLY A 179 -1.82 -15.67 27.92
CA GLY A 179 -0.85 -16.30 27.01
C GLY A 179 0.61 -16.18 27.49
N ALA A 180 0.92 -15.20 28.34
CA ALA A 180 2.24 -15.07 28.94
C ALA A 180 2.43 -15.88 30.23
N MET A 181 1.34 -16.38 30.79
CA MET A 181 1.37 -17.21 32.04
C MET A 181 1.39 -18.72 31.73
N GLY A 182 1.09 -19.17 30.53
CA GLY A 182 1.15 -20.57 30.08
C GLY A 182 2.38 -20.82 29.25
#